data_bf3a32bf7122a609718fa8b5ae13959e
#
_entry.id   bf3a32bf7122a609718fa8b5ae13959e
#
_cell.length_a   1.000
_cell.length_b   1.000
_cell.length_c   1.000
_cell.angle_alpha   90.00
_cell.angle_beta   90.00
_cell.angle_gamma   90.00
#
_symmetry.space_group_name_H-M   'P 1'
#
loop_
_entity.id
_entity.type
_entity.pdbx_description
1 polymer ?
#
loop_
_entity_poly.entity_id
_entity_poly.type
_entity_poly.pdbx_seq_one_letter_code
_entity_poly.pdbx_strand_id
1 'polypeptide(L)'
;MTKHPHPSYDCGTLISLAAIIQNVICKRRKRIIMSEMIAYCGLDCNECKAFKATQAKDYEQKMQIARHWSDQGEIKFKPEDVDCHGCKSDLISGFCRKLCEIRPCAEEKKVRTCAHCDDYPCEKLKEYLSDNDPVATENLEKIRKTL
;
A
#
# COMPACT_ATOMS: atom_id res chain seq x y z
N MET A 1 17.99 20.43 10.81
CA MET A 1 18.00 19.01 10.39
C MET A 1 17.43 18.17 11.54
N THR A 2 16.15 18.04 11.64
CA THR A 2 15.48 17.22 12.67
C THR A 2 15.04 15.92 12.01
N LYS A 3 15.77 14.84 12.25
CA LYS A 3 15.34 13.48 11.94
C LYS A 3 14.12 13.19 12.81
N HIS A 4 12.95 13.04 12.22
CA HIS A 4 11.83 12.39 12.89
C HIS A 4 12.12 10.89 12.90
N PRO A 5 12.35 10.27 14.08
CA PRO A 5 12.50 8.83 14.15
C PRO A 5 11.16 8.18 13.84
N HIS A 6 11.15 7.21 12.92
CA HIS A 6 10.07 6.25 12.82
C HIS A 6 9.89 5.61 14.21
N PRO A 7 8.68 5.57 14.78
CA PRO A 7 8.48 4.85 16.01
C PRO A 7 8.72 3.36 15.76
N SER A 8 9.86 2.86 16.20
CA SER A 8 10.09 1.42 16.34
C SER A 8 9.16 0.93 17.44
N TYR A 9 8.05 0.29 17.07
CA TYR A 9 7.15 -0.35 18.02
C TYR A 9 7.78 -1.65 18.49
N ASP A 10 8.63 -1.55 19.50
CA ASP A 10 9.17 -2.71 20.19
C ASP A 10 8.17 -3.16 21.27
N CYS A 11 7.54 -4.31 21.05
CA CYS A 11 6.62 -4.91 22.01
C CYS A 11 7.42 -5.81 22.96
N GLY A 12 8.06 -5.20 23.95
CA GLY A 12 8.85 -5.92 24.95
C GLY A 12 8.05 -6.95 25.75
N THR A 13 8.71 -8.03 26.09
CA THR A 13 8.23 -9.16 26.89
C THR A 13 8.21 -8.79 28.39
N LEU A 14 7.05 -8.53 28.96
CA LEU A 14 6.85 -8.41 30.41
C LEU A 14 5.66 -9.26 30.85
N ILE A 15 5.81 -9.93 32.03
CA ILE A 15 4.95 -11.00 32.54
C ILE A 15 3.92 -10.45 33.55
N SER A 16 3.18 -9.39 33.22
CA SER A 16 2.08 -8.90 34.02
C SER A 16 0.78 -8.79 33.21
N LEU A 17 -0.37 -8.84 33.87
CA LEU A 17 -1.67 -8.71 33.20
C LEU A 17 -1.78 -7.40 32.43
N ALA A 18 -1.21 -6.31 32.92
CA ALA A 18 -1.12 -5.02 32.26
C ALA A 18 -0.28 -5.11 30.96
N ALA A 19 0.80 -5.88 30.98
CA ALA A 19 1.66 -6.10 29.82
C ALA A 19 1.00 -6.98 28.75
N ILE A 20 0.15 -7.93 29.16
CA ILE A 20 -0.64 -8.73 28.21
C ILE A 20 -1.64 -7.84 27.50
N ILE A 21 -2.33 -6.95 28.20
CA ILE A 21 -3.26 -5.98 27.63
C ILE A 21 -2.53 -5.02 26.69
N GLN A 22 -1.38 -4.49 27.12
CA GLN A 22 -0.53 -3.59 26.30
C GLN A 22 -0.04 -4.28 25.05
N ASN A 23 0.34 -5.56 25.13
CA ASN A 23 0.81 -6.35 24.00
C ASN A 23 -0.33 -6.66 23.00
N VAL A 24 -1.54 -6.94 23.52
CA VAL A 24 -2.73 -7.13 22.67
C VAL A 24 -3.10 -5.83 21.96
N ILE A 25 -3.07 -4.69 22.65
CA ILE A 25 -3.35 -3.38 22.07
C ILE A 25 -2.27 -3.01 21.02
N CYS A 26 -0.99 -3.26 21.34
CA CYS A 26 0.12 -3.02 20.42
C CYS A 26 0.00 -3.88 19.15
N LYS A 27 -0.26 -5.17 19.29
CA LYS A 27 -0.48 -6.09 18.16
C LYS A 27 -1.71 -5.69 17.33
N ARG A 28 -2.79 -5.26 17.99
CA ARG A 28 -4.00 -4.78 17.31
C ARG A 28 -3.74 -3.48 16.55
N ARG A 29 -3.03 -2.50 17.14
CA ARG A 29 -2.59 -1.28 16.48
C ARG A 29 -1.67 -1.58 15.28
N LYS A 30 -0.65 -2.44 15.47
CA LYS A 30 0.26 -2.86 14.40
C LYS A 30 -0.49 -3.52 13.24
N ARG A 31 -1.49 -4.38 13.53
CA ARG A 31 -2.33 -5.04 12.53
C ARG A 31 -3.19 -4.03 11.76
N ILE A 32 -3.77 -3.03 12.44
CA ILE A 32 -4.56 -1.96 11.83
C ILE A 32 -3.68 -1.12 10.90
N ILE A 33 -2.51 -0.64 11.37
CA ILE A 33 -1.57 0.16 10.58
C ILE A 33 -1.07 -0.61 9.36
N MET A 34 -0.72 -1.90 9.52
CA MET A 34 -0.31 -2.73 8.38
C MET A 34 -1.45 -2.94 7.37
N SER A 35 -2.70 -3.09 7.83
CA SER A 35 -3.84 -3.22 6.92
C SER A 35 -4.17 -1.93 6.17
N GLU A 36 -3.84 -0.77 6.73
CA GLU A 36 -4.02 0.53 6.07
C GLU A 36 -3.04 0.77 4.94
N MET A 37 -1.84 0.19 5.03
CA MET A 37 -0.81 0.31 3.98
C MET A 37 -0.95 -0.72 2.86
N ILE A 38 -1.84 -1.69 2.99
CA ILE A 38 -2.20 -2.57 1.88
C ILE A 38 -3.13 -1.80 0.93
N ALA A 39 -2.73 -1.69 -0.32
CA ALA A 39 -3.50 -1.08 -1.40
C ALA A 39 -4.81 -1.85 -1.65
N TYR A 40 -5.73 -1.26 -2.40
CA TYR A 40 -6.96 -1.96 -2.79
C TYR A 40 -6.70 -3.29 -3.49
N CYS A 41 -5.68 -3.35 -4.35
CA CYS A 41 -5.27 -4.55 -5.10
C CYS A 41 -4.41 -5.54 -4.32
N GLY A 42 -4.07 -5.26 -3.06
CA GLY A 42 -3.24 -6.16 -2.24
C GLY A 42 -1.75 -5.82 -2.18
N LEU A 43 -1.27 -4.89 -3.00
CA LEU A 43 0.12 -4.43 -2.91
C LEU A 43 0.41 -3.76 -1.57
N ASP A 44 1.58 -4.00 -0.99
CA ASP A 44 2.04 -3.27 0.18
C ASP A 44 2.66 -1.94 -0.25
N CYS A 45 2.00 -0.84 0.11
CA CYS A 45 2.49 0.50 -0.21
C CYS A 45 3.85 0.78 0.45
N ASN A 46 4.18 0.17 1.59
CA ASN A 46 5.50 0.31 2.22
C ASN A 46 6.62 -0.25 1.36
N GLU A 47 6.34 -1.23 0.51
CA GLU A 47 7.32 -1.81 -0.41
C GLU A 47 7.36 -1.09 -1.76
N CYS A 48 6.39 -0.21 -2.03
CA CYS A 48 6.32 0.55 -3.27
C CYS A 48 7.47 1.55 -3.41
N LYS A 49 8.19 1.51 -4.53
CA LYS A 49 9.32 2.40 -4.81
C LYS A 49 8.91 3.87 -4.81
N ALA A 50 7.73 4.21 -5.36
CA ALA A 50 7.22 5.58 -5.38
C ALA A 50 6.94 6.10 -3.97
N PHE A 51 6.32 5.28 -3.12
CA PHE A 51 6.10 5.62 -1.71
C PHE A 51 7.42 5.84 -0.98
N LYS A 52 8.37 4.90 -1.10
CA LYS A 52 9.70 5.00 -0.47
C LYS A 52 10.46 6.25 -0.92
N ALA A 53 10.49 6.55 -2.22
CA ALA A 53 11.13 7.75 -2.76
C ALA A 53 10.47 9.04 -2.26
N THR A 54 9.14 9.03 -2.08
CA THR A 54 8.40 10.16 -1.52
C THR A 54 8.75 10.39 -0.05
N GLN A 55 8.76 9.33 0.77
CA GLN A 55 9.10 9.43 2.19
C GLN A 55 10.56 9.88 2.40
N ALA A 56 11.48 9.39 1.57
CA ALA A 56 12.89 9.77 1.61
C ALA A 56 13.16 11.15 1.01
N LYS A 57 12.18 11.77 0.32
CA LYS A 57 12.36 12.99 -0.48
C LYS A 57 13.48 12.86 -1.50
N ASP A 58 13.64 11.66 -2.04
CA ASP A 58 14.71 11.30 -2.97
C ASP A 58 14.30 11.67 -4.41
N TYR A 59 14.72 12.85 -4.84
CA TYR A 59 14.40 13.38 -6.17
C TYR A 59 15.03 12.55 -7.29
N GLU A 60 16.25 12.06 -7.09
CA GLU A 60 16.94 11.23 -8.09
C GLU A 60 16.19 9.93 -8.33
N GLN A 61 15.75 9.27 -7.26
CA GLN A 61 14.94 8.05 -7.38
C GLN A 61 13.58 8.34 -8.03
N LYS A 62 12.95 9.48 -7.73
CA LYS A 62 11.71 9.89 -8.41
C LYS A 62 11.92 10.11 -9.91
N MET A 63 13.03 10.72 -10.33
CA MET A 63 13.39 10.87 -11.73
C MET A 63 13.49 9.51 -12.45
N GLN A 64 14.18 8.55 -11.82
CA GLN A 64 14.35 7.21 -12.40
C GLN A 64 13.00 6.48 -12.53
N ILE A 65 12.14 6.58 -11.53
CA ILE A 65 10.79 5.98 -11.54
C ILE A 65 9.94 6.64 -12.63
N ALA A 66 9.91 7.96 -12.71
CA ALA A 66 9.14 8.70 -13.71
C ALA A 66 9.57 8.34 -15.14
N ARG A 67 10.89 8.22 -15.37
CA ARG A 67 11.44 7.76 -16.66
C ARG A 67 10.98 6.34 -16.97
N HIS A 68 11.14 5.42 -16.02
CA HIS A 68 10.71 4.03 -16.19
C HIS A 68 9.23 3.91 -16.57
N TRP A 69 8.35 4.64 -15.87
CA TRP A 69 6.92 4.64 -16.19
C TRP A 69 6.63 5.26 -17.58
N SER A 70 7.39 6.30 -17.95
CA SER A 70 7.24 6.96 -19.26
C SER A 70 7.70 6.09 -20.44
N ASP A 71 8.62 5.15 -20.19
CA ASP A 71 9.16 4.25 -21.20
C ASP A 71 8.21 3.05 -21.44
N GLN A 72 7.28 2.78 -20.53
CA GLN A 72 6.34 1.66 -20.64
C GLN A 72 5.08 1.97 -21.47
N GLY A 73 4.87 3.23 -21.86
CA GLY A 73 3.67 3.61 -22.61
C GLY A 73 3.74 5.04 -23.17
N GLU A 74 2.59 5.50 -23.65
CA GLU A 74 2.48 6.83 -24.27
C GLU A 74 2.46 7.98 -23.27
N ILE A 75 2.09 7.69 -22.02
CA ILE A 75 1.95 8.70 -20.96
C ILE A 75 3.35 9.07 -20.45
N LYS A 76 3.65 10.38 -20.45
CA LYS A 76 4.88 10.90 -19.87
C LYS A 76 4.65 11.34 -18.44
N PHE A 77 5.55 10.92 -17.55
CA PHE A 77 5.54 11.23 -16.13
C PHE A 77 6.72 12.12 -15.77
N LYS A 78 6.48 13.03 -14.84
CA LYS A 78 7.50 13.89 -14.23
C LYS A 78 7.85 13.35 -12.83
N PRO A 79 8.99 13.75 -12.22
CA PRO A 79 9.33 13.34 -10.85
C PRO A 79 8.25 13.68 -9.82
N GLU A 80 7.52 14.77 -10.01
CA GLU A 80 6.40 15.19 -9.13
C GLU A 80 5.20 14.25 -9.25
N ASP A 81 5.02 13.57 -10.38
CA ASP A 81 3.97 12.56 -10.56
C ASP A 81 4.24 11.28 -9.74
N VAL A 82 5.47 11.11 -9.22
CA VAL A 82 5.83 9.96 -8.39
C VAL A 82 5.40 10.12 -6.95
N ASP A 83 5.11 11.36 -6.50
CA ASP A 83 4.70 11.62 -5.12
C ASP A 83 3.48 10.80 -4.71
N CYS A 84 3.65 10.05 -3.61
CA CYS A 84 2.64 9.10 -3.14
C CYS A 84 2.71 8.89 -1.63
N HIS A 85 1.57 8.97 -0.96
CA HIS A 85 1.41 8.64 0.45
C HIS A 85 0.61 7.34 0.68
N GLY A 86 0.49 6.52 -0.36
CA GLY A 86 -0.24 5.26 -0.33
C GLY A 86 -1.56 5.32 -1.10
N CYS A 87 -2.04 4.17 -1.50
CA CYS A 87 -3.19 4.02 -2.41
C CYS A 87 -4.51 4.62 -1.86
N LYS A 88 -4.64 4.69 -0.53
CA LYS A 88 -5.85 5.18 0.17
C LYS A 88 -5.72 6.61 0.69
N SER A 89 -4.65 7.31 0.32
CA SER A 89 -4.42 8.70 0.71
C SER A 89 -4.92 9.68 -0.35
N ASP A 90 -4.95 10.96 0.02
CA ASP A 90 -5.28 12.06 -0.92
C ASP A 90 -4.16 12.30 -1.94
N LEU A 91 -2.90 12.00 -1.57
CA LEU A 91 -1.75 12.10 -2.46
C LEU A 91 -1.35 10.74 -3.00
N ILE A 92 -1.75 10.46 -4.21
CA ILE A 92 -1.41 9.23 -4.94
C ILE A 92 -0.56 9.53 -6.15
N SER A 93 0.28 8.59 -6.55
CA SER A 93 1.13 8.75 -7.72
C SER A 93 0.33 8.96 -9.00
N GLY A 94 0.92 9.67 -9.95
CA GLY A 94 0.37 9.88 -11.28
C GLY A 94 0.09 8.57 -12.03
N PHE A 95 0.91 7.53 -11.79
CA PHE A 95 0.66 6.19 -12.32
C PHE A 95 -0.69 5.64 -11.82
N CYS A 96 -0.89 5.60 -10.49
CA CYS A 96 -2.14 5.13 -9.91
C CYS A 96 -3.34 5.97 -10.32
N ARG A 97 -3.16 7.28 -10.50
CA ARG A 97 -4.22 8.20 -10.90
C ARG A 97 -4.67 8.02 -12.34
N LYS A 98 -3.71 7.74 -13.25
CA LYS A 98 -3.96 7.70 -14.70
C LYS A 98 -4.23 6.30 -15.24
N LEU A 99 -3.67 5.26 -14.60
CA LEU A 99 -3.62 3.91 -15.17
C LEU A 99 -4.25 2.83 -14.29
N CYS A 100 -4.46 3.08 -12.98
CA CYS A 100 -5.02 2.07 -12.10
C CYS A 100 -6.55 2.01 -12.22
N GLU A 101 -7.09 0.91 -12.69
CA GLU A 101 -8.54 0.65 -12.76
C GLU A 101 -9.10 0.05 -11.47
N ILE A 102 -8.24 -0.51 -10.61
CA ILE A 102 -8.67 -1.15 -9.36
C ILE A 102 -9.13 -0.14 -8.33
N ARG A 103 -8.38 0.97 -8.18
CA ARG A 103 -8.70 1.99 -7.20
C ARG A 103 -10.09 2.60 -7.38
N PRO A 104 -10.47 3.16 -8.55
CA PRO A 104 -11.80 3.74 -8.73
C PRO A 104 -12.92 2.72 -8.51
N CYS A 105 -12.75 1.47 -8.92
CA CYS A 105 -13.70 0.40 -8.67
C CYS A 105 -13.89 0.12 -7.17
N ALA A 106 -12.80 0.07 -6.41
CA ALA A 106 -12.85 -0.17 -4.97
C ALA A 106 -13.45 1.01 -4.19
N GLU A 107 -13.20 2.24 -4.64
CA GLU A 107 -13.79 3.47 -4.08
C GLU A 107 -15.30 3.54 -4.33
N GLU A 108 -15.74 3.22 -5.54
CA GLU A 108 -17.16 3.14 -5.90
C GLU A 108 -17.90 2.09 -5.06
N LYS A 109 -17.31 0.91 -4.89
CA LYS A 109 -17.86 -0.18 -4.07
C LYS A 109 -17.67 0.06 -2.56
N LYS A 110 -16.95 1.10 -2.16
CA LYS A 110 -16.66 1.46 -0.76
C LYS A 110 -16.02 0.32 0.03
N VAL A 111 -15.17 -0.47 -0.62
CA VAL A 111 -14.46 -1.58 0.03
C VAL A 111 -13.08 -1.15 0.52
N ARG A 112 -12.63 -1.75 1.62
CA ARG A 112 -11.30 -1.46 2.18
C ARG A 112 -10.16 -2.04 1.34
N THR A 113 -10.36 -3.20 0.75
CA THR A 113 -9.50 -3.85 -0.24
C THR A 113 -10.38 -4.73 -1.12
N CYS A 114 -9.87 -5.20 -2.24
CA CYS A 114 -10.60 -6.14 -3.11
C CYS A 114 -10.99 -7.43 -2.38
N ALA A 115 -10.24 -7.84 -1.34
CA ALA A 115 -10.62 -8.99 -0.50
C ALA A 115 -11.96 -8.80 0.23
N HIS A 116 -12.44 -7.56 0.42
CA HIS A 116 -13.73 -7.27 1.04
C HIS A 116 -14.87 -7.15 0.02
N CYS A 117 -14.58 -7.29 -1.27
CA CYS A 117 -15.57 -7.21 -2.33
C CYS A 117 -16.34 -8.54 -2.46
N ASP A 118 -17.66 -8.47 -2.69
CA ASP A 118 -18.49 -9.65 -2.90
C ASP A 118 -18.10 -10.40 -4.18
N ASP A 119 -17.62 -9.66 -5.20
CA ASP A 119 -17.17 -10.24 -6.48
C ASP A 119 -15.73 -10.77 -6.45
N TYR A 120 -15.09 -10.85 -5.27
CA TYR A 120 -13.70 -11.32 -5.15
C TYR A 120 -13.57 -12.84 -5.40
N PRO A 121 -12.56 -13.26 -6.19
CA PRO A 121 -11.70 -12.48 -7.07
C PRO A 121 -12.36 -12.22 -8.44
N CYS A 122 -12.56 -10.96 -8.82
CA CYS A 122 -13.14 -10.60 -10.12
C CYS A 122 -12.11 -10.62 -11.25
N GLU A 123 -12.57 -10.68 -12.51
CA GLU A 123 -11.68 -10.74 -13.67
C GLU A 123 -10.76 -9.53 -13.77
N LYS A 124 -11.26 -8.31 -13.53
CA LYS A 124 -10.44 -7.09 -13.51
C LYS A 124 -9.25 -7.20 -12.55
N LEU A 125 -9.46 -7.76 -11.36
CA LEU A 125 -8.39 -7.98 -10.40
C LEU A 125 -7.41 -9.05 -10.86
N LYS A 126 -7.91 -10.15 -11.44
CA LYS A 126 -7.08 -11.24 -11.96
C LYS A 126 -6.18 -10.75 -13.09
N GLU A 127 -6.73 -10.01 -14.05
CA GLU A 127 -5.98 -9.39 -15.15
C GLU A 127 -4.90 -8.46 -14.62
N TYR A 128 -5.24 -7.61 -13.64
CA TYR A 128 -4.29 -6.69 -13.03
C TYR A 128 -3.15 -7.39 -12.28
N LEU A 129 -3.45 -8.51 -11.61
CA LEU A 129 -2.46 -9.28 -10.82
C LEU A 129 -1.74 -10.36 -11.63
N SER A 130 -2.27 -10.77 -12.80
CA SER A 130 -1.75 -11.90 -13.59
C SER A 130 -0.27 -11.75 -13.94
N ASP A 131 0.20 -10.52 -14.10
CA ASP A 131 1.56 -10.26 -14.59
C ASP A 131 2.52 -9.73 -13.49
N ASN A 132 2.03 -9.41 -12.27
CA ASN A 132 2.81 -8.45 -11.49
C ASN A 132 3.12 -8.78 -10.03
N ASP A 133 2.31 -9.54 -9.28
CA ASP A 133 2.70 -9.68 -7.87
C ASP A 133 1.99 -10.83 -7.12
N PRO A 134 2.65 -11.97 -6.95
CA PRO A 134 2.14 -13.05 -6.12
C PRO A 134 1.94 -12.63 -4.66
N VAL A 135 2.71 -11.63 -4.19
CA VAL A 135 2.60 -11.09 -2.82
C VAL A 135 1.28 -10.34 -2.64
N ALA A 136 0.83 -9.60 -3.65
CA ALA A 136 -0.46 -8.91 -3.61
C ALA A 136 -1.63 -9.89 -3.46
N THR A 137 -1.61 -10.98 -4.23
CA THR A 137 -2.59 -12.06 -4.13
C THR A 137 -2.58 -12.69 -2.74
N GLU A 138 -1.39 -13.02 -2.23
CA GLU A 138 -1.23 -13.60 -0.90
C GLU A 138 -1.75 -12.68 0.21
N ASN A 139 -1.52 -11.37 0.11
CA ASN A 139 -2.04 -10.38 1.04
C ASN A 139 -3.57 -10.34 1.04
N LEU A 140 -4.20 -10.34 -0.16
CA LEU A 140 -5.66 -10.36 -0.26
C LEU A 140 -6.24 -11.66 0.30
N GLU A 141 -5.64 -12.81 0.02
CA GLU A 141 -6.06 -14.09 0.56
C GLU A 141 -5.94 -14.15 2.09
N LYS A 142 -4.86 -13.61 2.66
CA LYS A 142 -4.71 -13.49 4.12
C LYS A 142 -5.83 -12.65 4.73
N ILE A 143 -6.16 -11.52 4.08
CA ILE A 143 -7.25 -10.66 4.54
C ILE A 143 -8.58 -11.41 4.44
N ARG A 144 -8.86 -12.05 3.29
CA ARG A 144 -10.11 -12.78 3.06
C ARG A 144 -10.37 -13.86 4.11
N LYS A 145 -9.34 -14.58 4.53
CA LYS A 145 -9.44 -15.62 5.58
C LYS A 145 -9.79 -15.07 6.96
N THR A 146 -9.74 -13.75 7.16
CA THR A 146 -10.04 -13.11 8.46
C THR A 146 -11.41 -12.43 8.49
N LEU A 147 -12.14 -12.43 7.38
CA LEU A 147 -13.49 -11.87 7.26
C LEU A 147 -14.54 -12.90 7.63
#